data_3ce5722d0765d243ae5bc86c5b7927b1
#
_entry.id   3ce5722d0765d243ae5bc86c5b7927b1
#
_cell.length_a   1.000
_cell.length_b   1.000
_cell.length_c   1.000
_cell.angle_alpha   90.00
_cell.angle_beta   90.00
_cell.angle_gamma   90.00
#
_symmetry.space_group_name_H-M   'P 1'
#
loop_
_entity.id
_entity.type
_entity.pdbx_description
1 polymer ?
#
loop_
_entity_poly.entity_id
_entity_poly.type
_entity_poly.pdbx_seq_one_letter_code
_entity_poly.pdbx_strand_id
1 'polypeptide(L)'
;PRDRTEELRIELCDKINALGIGAQGLGGLTTVLDVKIAMYPTHAASKPVAMIPNCAATRHAHFVLDGSGPAYIDPPSLDDWPDVHWAPDYNKSKKVDLNTLTREQVAAWKPGDTLLLSGRMLTGRDAAHKRIQDMLAKGEKLPVDFTNRVIYYVGPVDPVRDEVMGPAGPTTATRMDKFTEMMLARTGLI
;
A
#
# COMPACT_ATOMS: atom_id res chain seq x y z
N PRO A 1 10.98 -13.15 34.28
CA PRO A 1 11.45 -12.87 32.93
C PRO A 1 10.32 -12.63 31.93
N ARG A 2 9.18 -13.35 32.03
CA ARG A 2 8.03 -13.17 31.14
C ARG A 2 7.40 -11.78 31.31
N ASP A 3 7.26 -11.34 32.55
CA ASP A 3 6.66 -10.04 32.84
C ASP A 3 7.50 -8.89 32.25
N ARG A 4 8.83 -8.97 32.37
CA ARG A 4 9.72 -7.96 31.80
C ARG A 4 9.72 -7.93 30.27
N THR A 5 9.55 -9.07 29.63
CA THR A 5 9.44 -9.14 28.15
C THR A 5 8.14 -8.49 27.67
N GLU A 6 7.05 -8.73 28.37
CA GLU A 6 5.74 -8.13 28.04
C GLU A 6 5.74 -6.62 28.29
N GLU A 7 6.31 -6.15 29.41
CA GLU A 7 6.49 -4.72 29.67
C GLU A 7 7.29 -4.03 28.55
N LEU A 8 8.41 -4.64 28.13
CA LEU A 8 9.24 -4.12 27.04
C LEU A 8 8.50 -4.11 25.71
N ARG A 9 7.66 -5.11 25.43
CA ARG A 9 6.84 -5.19 24.23
C ARG A 9 5.92 -3.97 24.14
N ILE A 10 5.19 -3.69 25.21
CA ILE A 10 4.27 -2.57 25.30
C ILE A 10 5.04 -1.25 25.19
N GLU A 11 6.09 -1.10 26.01
CA GLU A 11 6.92 0.12 26.01
C GLU A 11 7.50 0.45 24.63
N LEU A 12 7.99 -0.55 23.90
CA LEU A 12 8.54 -0.34 22.56
C LEU A 12 7.45 -0.02 21.53
N CYS A 13 6.31 -0.68 21.62
CA CYS A 13 5.16 -0.38 20.75
C CYS A 13 4.74 1.08 20.92
N ASP A 14 4.58 1.54 22.15
CA ASP A 14 4.19 2.91 22.48
C ASP A 14 5.25 3.92 22.02
N LYS A 15 6.52 3.67 22.30
CA LYS A 15 7.62 4.55 21.88
C LYS A 15 7.74 4.68 20.38
N ILE A 16 7.62 3.57 19.64
CA ILE A 16 7.67 3.61 18.18
C ILE A 16 6.47 4.38 17.62
N ASN A 17 5.27 4.15 18.16
CA ASN A 17 4.09 4.87 17.75
C ASN A 17 4.14 6.36 18.11
N ALA A 18 4.77 6.72 19.24
CA ALA A 18 4.99 8.12 19.64
C ALA A 18 5.91 8.90 18.68
N LEU A 19 6.72 8.24 17.87
CA LEU A 19 7.57 8.91 16.87
C LEU A 19 6.76 9.54 15.73
N GLY A 20 5.55 9.06 15.45
CA GLY A 20 4.70 9.58 14.38
C GLY A 20 5.27 9.44 12.96
N ILE A 21 6.20 8.51 12.76
CA ILE A 21 6.87 8.25 11.47
C ILE A 21 6.24 7.07 10.72
N GLY A 22 6.72 6.77 9.52
CA GLY A 22 6.24 5.65 8.71
C GLY A 22 4.76 5.80 8.36
N ALA A 23 3.94 4.81 8.67
CA ALA A 23 2.51 4.81 8.33
C ALA A 23 1.75 6.00 8.94
N GLN A 24 2.07 6.41 10.18
CA GLN A 24 1.47 7.60 10.81
C GLN A 24 1.87 8.89 10.08
N GLY A 25 3.13 9.03 9.71
CA GLY A 25 3.61 10.17 8.90
C GLY A 25 2.94 10.27 7.53
N LEU A 26 2.36 9.17 7.06
CA LEU A 26 1.67 9.04 5.78
C LEU A 26 0.12 8.99 5.93
N GLY A 27 -0.41 9.18 7.13
CA GLY A 27 -1.86 9.24 7.37
C GLY A 27 -2.48 8.04 8.06
N GLY A 28 -1.70 7.02 8.40
CA GLY A 28 -2.14 5.92 9.24
C GLY A 28 -2.31 6.33 10.70
N LEU A 29 -3.04 5.54 11.48
CA LEU A 29 -3.26 5.77 12.90
C LEU A 29 -2.09 5.30 13.77
N THR A 30 -1.41 4.24 13.33
CA THR A 30 -0.28 3.63 14.03
C THR A 30 0.86 3.31 13.09
N THR A 31 2.08 3.35 13.59
CA THR A 31 3.28 2.92 12.85
C THR A 31 3.48 1.42 13.01
N VAL A 32 3.30 0.92 14.23
CA VAL A 32 3.49 -0.48 14.61
C VAL A 32 2.22 -1.00 15.25
N LEU A 33 1.71 -2.13 14.77
CA LEU A 33 0.53 -2.80 15.34
C LEU A 33 0.90 -3.64 16.56
N ASP A 34 2.06 -4.30 16.51
CA ASP A 34 2.56 -5.15 17.58
C ASP A 34 4.07 -5.25 17.51
N VAL A 35 4.68 -5.57 18.67
CA VAL A 35 6.10 -5.86 18.83
C VAL A 35 6.24 -7.23 19.47
N LYS A 36 7.04 -8.10 18.87
CA LYS A 36 7.41 -9.39 19.47
C LYS A 36 8.83 -9.31 19.96
N ILE A 37 9.06 -9.76 21.19
CA ILE A 37 10.38 -9.77 21.81
C ILE A 37 10.77 -11.21 22.13
N ALA A 38 11.95 -11.60 21.68
CA ALA A 38 12.60 -12.83 22.09
C ALA A 38 13.92 -12.51 22.80
N MET A 39 14.12 -13.08 23.96
CA MET A 39 15.33 -12.89 24.75
C MET A 39 16.08 -14.23 24.83
N TYR A 40 17.34 -14.19 24.47
CA TYR A 40 18.22 -15.36 24.50
C TYR A 40 19.41 -15.11 25.43
N PRO A 41 19.96 -16.16 26.08
CA PRO A 41 21.22 -16.06 26.76
C PRO A 41 22.32 -15.61 25.79
N THR A 42 23.17 -14.71 26.26
CA THR A 42 24.29 -14.19 25.46
C THR A 42 25.52 -14.07 26.31
N HIS A 43 26.66 -13.85 25.68
CA HIS A 43 27.91 -13.64 26.36
C HIS A 43 27.86 -12.39 27.25
N ALA A 44 28.39 -12.46 28.49
CA ALA A 44 28.31 -11.38 29.47
C ALA A 44 28.93 -10.05 29.01
N ALA A 45 29.86 -10.08 28.06
CA ALA A 45 30.51 -8.89 27.51
C ALA A 45 29.76 -8.22 26.35
N SER A 46 28.64 -8.77 25.92
CA SER A 46 27.89 -8.22 24.77
C SER A 46 26.39 -8.21 25.01
N LYS A 47 25.72 -7.25 24.43
CA LYS A 47 24.24 -7.15 24.39
C LYS A 47 23.81 -6.98 22.92
N PRO A 48 23.91 -8.03 22.09
CA PRO A 48 23.49 -7.95 20.71
C PRO A 48 21.97 -7.73 20.65
N VAL A 49 21.55 -6.77 19.83
CA VAL A 49 20.15 -6.46 19.59
C VAL A 49 19.91 -6.52 18.09
N ALA A 50 18.89 -7.26 17.67
CA ALA A 50 18.43 -7.27 16.29
C ALA A 50 16.97 -6.79 16.25
N MET A 51 16.64 -6.01 15.24
CA MET A 51 15.27 -5.58 14.96
C MET A 51 14.90 -6.00 13.54
N ILE A 52 13.77 -6.69 13.42
CA ILE A 52 13.26 -7.18 12.13
C ILE A 52 11.89 -6.55 11.91
N PRO A 53 11.81 -5.45 11.13
CA PRO A 53 10.52 -4.86 10.80
C PRO A 53 9.80 -5.69 9.74
N ASN A 54 8.50 -5.93 9.96
CA ASN A 54 7.63 -6.62 9.03
C ASN A 54 6.40 -5.78 8.70
N CYS A 55 5.91 -5.89 7.48
CA CYS A 55 4.61 -5.34 7.13
C CYS A 55 3.49 -6.26 7.65
N ALA A 56 2.39 -5.68 8.16
CA ALA A 56 1.23 -6.46 8.61
C ALA A 56 0.58 -7.28 7.46
N ALA A 57 0.81 -6.87 6.21
CA ALA A 57 0.39 -7.62 5.03
C ALA A 57 1.35 -8.75 4.64
N THR A 58 2.50 -8.89 5.33
CA THR A 58 3.46 -9.96 5.06
C THR A 58 2.82 -11.31 5.36
N ARG A 59 2.91 -12.23 4.40
CA ARG A 59 2.47 -13.62 4.61
C ARG A 59 3.43 -14.33 5.53
N HIS A 60 2.89 -15.19 6.37
CA HIS A 60 3.66 -15.99 7.32
C HIS A 60 3.62 -17.46 6.92
N ALA A 61 4.76 -18.13 7.02
CA ALA A 61 4.86 -19.58 6.96
C ALA A 61 5.28 -20.11 8.33
N HIS A 62 4.63 -21.19 8.78
CA HIS A 62 5.00 -21.89 10.01
C HIS A 62 5.61 -23.23 9.63
N PHE A 63 6.79 -23.49 10.15
CA PHE A 63 7.48 -24.76 9.95
C PHE A 63 8.27 -25.15 11.21
N VAL A 64 8.59 -26.41 11.33
CA VAL A 64 9.36 -26.94 12.46
C VAL A 64 10.77 -27.29 11.99
N LEU A 65 11.78 -26.82 12.70
CA LEU A 65 13.16 -27.22 12.50
C LEU A 65 13.44 -28.41 13.42
N ASP A 66 13.48 -29.61 12.86
CA ASP A 66 13.68 -30.87 13.58
C ASP A 66 15.07 -31.48 13.36
N GLY A 67 15.92 -30.80 12.60
CA GLY A 67 17.27 -31.29 12.28
C GLY A 67 17.33 -32.21 11.05
N SER A 68 16.21 -32.48 10.39
CA SER A 68 16.18 -33.35 9.20
C SER A 68 16.75 -32.71 7.94
N GLY A 69 17.05 -31.41 7.97
CA GLY A 69 17.59 -30.63 6.86
C GLY A 69 16.99 -29.23 6.77
N PRO A 70 17.23 -28.52 5.67
CA PRO A 70 16.64 -27.20 5.47
C PRO A 70 15.11 -27.34 5.33
N ALA A 71 14.38 -26.50 6.08
CA ALA A 71 12.94 -26.40 5.90
C ALA A 71 12.67 -25.77 4.52
N TYR A 72 12.22 -26.59 3.61
CA TYR A 72 11.81 -26.16 2.27
C TYR A 72 10.29 -26.27 2.14
N ILE A 73 9.67 -25.19 1.74
CA ILE A 73 8.25 -25.14 1.41
C ILE A 73 8.17 -24.83 -0.07
N ASP A 74 7.69 -25.77 -0.85
CA ASP A 74 7.41 -25.55 -2.27
C ASP A 74 6.38 -24.41 -2.40
N PRO A 75 6.67 -23.36 -3.17
CA PRO A 75 5.65 -22.36 -3.47
C PRO A 75 4.51 -23.07 -4.22
N PRO A 76 3.25 -22.71 -3.96
CA PRO A 76 2.13 -23.26 -4.69
C PRO A 76 2.29 -22.99 -6.20
N SER A 77 2.02 -23.99 -7.02
CA SER A 77 1.98 -23.81 -8.46
C SER A 77 0.87 -22.83 -8.83
N LEU A 78 1.10 -21.99 -9.83
CA LEU A 78 0.04 -21.14 -10.37
C LEU A 78 -1.09 -21.98 -11.00
N ASP A 79 -0.79 -23.21 -11.41
CA ASP A 79 -1.77 -24.15 -11.98
C ASP A 79 -2.76 -24.69 -10.92
N ASP A 80 -2.42 -24.56 -9.61
CA ASP A 80 -3.32 -24.94 -8.52
C ASP A 80 -4.46 -23.94 -8.32
N TRP A 81 -4.39 -22.77 -8.96
CA TRP A 81 -5.39 -21.72 -8.86
C TRP A 81 -6.32 -21.77 -10.06
N PRO A 82 -7.65 -21.68 -9.84
CA PRO A 82 -8.59 -21.69 -10.94
C PRO A 82 -8.37 -20.49 -11.87
N ASP A 83 -8.46 -20.73 -13.16
CA ASP A 83 -8.50 -19.65 -14.14
C ASP A 83 -9.78 -18.82 -13.93
N VAL A 84 -9.62 -17.60 -13.52
CA VAL A 84 -10.74 -16.67 -13.34
C VAL A 84 -10.93 -15.89 -14.64
N HIS A 85 -11.90 -16.29 -15.42
CA HIS A 85 -12.34 -15.52 -16.59
C HIS A 85 -13.37 -14.46 -16.13
N TRP A 86 -12.90 -13.27 -15.88
CA TRP A 86 -13.77 -12.14 -15.65
C TRP A 86 -14.02 -11.40 -16.96
N ALA A 87 -15.28 -11.24 -17.31
CA ALA A 87 -15.68 -10.41 -18.44
C ALA A 87 -16.62 -9.29 -17.96
N PRO A 88 -16.30 -8.01 -18.24
CA PRO A 88 -17.17 -6.92 -17.90
C PRO A 88 -18.46 -6.96 -18.74
N ASP A 89 -19.57 -6.57 -18.15
CA ASP A 89 -20.83 -6.40 -18.91
C ASP A 89 -20.74 -5.12 -19.76
N TYR A 90 -20.26 -5.29 -20.98
CA TYR A 90 -20.07 -4.17 -21.92
C TYR A 90 -21.36 -3.46 -22.30
N ASN A 91 -22.52 -4.10 -22.10
CA ASN A 91 -23.81 -3.52 -22.47
C ASN A 91 -24.35 -2.61 -21.38
N LYS A 92 -23.99 -2.86 -20.12
CA LYS A 92 -24.45 -2.08 -18.96
C LYS A 92 -23.45 -1.03 -18.50
N SER A 93 -22.24 -1.03 -19.03
CA SER A 93 -21.16 -0.17 -18.59
C SER A 93 -20.90 0.95 -19.58
N LYS A 94 -20.73 2.16 -19.08
CA LYS A 94 -20.32 3.32 -19.89
C LYS A 94 -18.83 3.23 -20.20
N LYS A 95 -18.47 3.31 -21.47
CA LYS A 95 -17.05 3.37 -21.90
C LYS A 95 -16.52 4.78 -21.71
N VAL A 96 -15.37 4.90 -21.06
CA VAL A 96 -14.72 6.18 -20.78
C VAL A 96 -13.25 6.09 -21.18
N ASP A 97 -12.82 7.03 -22.03
CA ASP A 97 -11.42 7.21 -22.37
C ASP A 97 -10.80 8.27 -21.44
N LEU A 98 -9.89 7.84 -20.57
CA LEU A 98 -9.20 8.71 -19.61
C LEU A 98 -8.27 9.72 -20.27
N ASN A 99 -7.87 9.50 -21.53
CA ASN A 99 -7.02 10.45 -22.24
C ASN A 99 -7.77 11.71 -22.71
N THR A 100 -9.09 11.59 -22.84
CA THR A 100 -9.97 12.67 -23.31
C THR A 100 -11.03 13.07 -22.29
N LEU A 101 -10.95 12.52 -21.08
CA LEU A 101 -11.90 12.78 -20.01
C LEU A 101 -11.89 14.25 -19.60
N THR A 102 -13.09 14.82 -19.40
CA THR A 102 -13.29 16.20 -18.94
C THR A 102 -14.03 16.25 -17.62
N ARG A 103 -13.94 17.40 -16.93
CA ARG A 103 -14.66 17.63 -15.66
C ARG A 103 -16.17 17.59 -15.83
N GLU A 104 -16.67 18.04 -16.96
CA GLU A 104 -18.11 18.03 -17.29
C GLU A 104 -18.62 16.59 -17.42
N GLN A 105 -17.83 15.71 -18.04
CA GLN A 105 -18.15 14.29 -18.13
C GLN A 105 -18.18 13.63 -16.75
N VAL A 106 -17.19 13.92 -15.89
CA VAL A 106 -17.16 13.42 -14.50
C VAL A 106 -18.36 13.92 -13.71
N ALA A 107 -18.72 15.20 -13.83
CA ALA A 107 -19.85 15.80 -13.15
C ALA A 107 -21.20 15.20 -13.56
N ALA A 108 -21.27 14.59 -14.75
CA ALA A 108 -22.48 13.92 -15.22
C ALA A 108 -22.66 12.49 -14.68
N TRP A 109 -21.66 11.93 -14.01
CA TRP A 109 -21.76 10.59 -13.42
C TRP A 109 -22.62 10.58 -12.16
N LYS A 110 -23.24 9.45 -11.92
CA LYS A 110 -24.09 9.25 -10.74
C LYS A 110 -23.56 8.09 -9.91
N PRO A 111 -23.76 8.12 -8.58
CA PRO A 111 -23.50 6.96 -7.74
C PRO A 111 -24.21 5.73 -8.27
N GLY A 112 -23.48 4.62 -8.42
CA GLY A 112 -23.99 3.37 -8.99
C GLY A 112 -23.76 3.21 -10.51
N ASP A 113 -23.26 4.23 -11.20
CA ASP A 113 -22.82 4.06 -12.59
C ASP A 113 -21.63 3.06 -12.64
N THR A 114 -21.72 2.13 -13.59
CA THR A 114 -20.59 1.24 -13.91
C THR A 114 -19.85 1.79 -15.12
N LEU A 115 -18.53 2.00 -14.96
CA LEU A 115 -17.68 2.59 -15.97
C LEU A 115 -16.61 1.60 -16.43
N LEU A 116 -16.35 1.52 -17.72
CA LEU A 116 -15.20 0.84 -18.30
C LEU A 116 -14.16 1.89 -18.68
N LEU A 117 -13.16 2.02 -17.84
CA LEU A 117 -12.10 3.00 -17.98
C LEU A 117 -11.00 2.46 -18.89
N SER A 118 -10.63 3.21 -19.91
CA SER A 118 -9.50 2.91 -20.79
C SER A 118 -8.59 4.13 -20.90
N GLY A 119 -7.31 3.92 -21.20
CA GLY A 119 -6.36 5.02 -21.35
C GLY A 119 -5.34 5.09 -20.22
N ARG A 120 -4.63 6.21 -20.14
CA ARG A 120 -3.55 6.41 -19.15
C ARG A 120 -4.09 6.88 -17.82
N MET A 121 -3.73 6.18 -16.77
CA MET A 121 -4.07 6.49 -15.39
C MET A 121 -2.81 6.58 -14.55
N LEU A 122 -2.75 7.55 -13.65
CA LEU A 122 -1.69 7.63 -12.66
C LEU A 122 -1.99 6.69 -11.50
N THR A 123 -0.96 6.19 -10.86
CA THR A 123 -1.08 5.45 -9.60
C THR A 123 -0.27 6.15 -8.54
N GLY A 124 -0.78 6.19 -7.31
CA GLY A 124 -0.06 6.80 -6.20
C GLY A 124 -0.75 6.58 -4.88
N ARG A 125 0.05 6.37 -3.85
CA ARG A 125 -0.42 6.22 -2.48
C ARG A 125 0.29 7.20 -1.54
N ASP A 126 0.41 6.81 -0.28
CA ASP A 126 0.89 7.61 0.84
C ASP A 126 2.14 8.44 0.53
N ALA A 127 3.23 7.78 0.13
CA ALA A 127 4.50 8.44 -0.12
C ALA A 127 4.44 9.41 -1.31
N ALA A 128 3.71 9.03 -2.38
CA ALA A 128 3.53 9.90 -3.54
C ALA A 128 2.77 11.17 -3.17
N HIS A 129 1.64 11.06 -2.46
CA HIS A 129 0.84 12.21 -2.05
C HIS A 129 1.60 13.12 -1.08
N LYS A 130 2.29 12.53 -0.10
CA LYS A 130 3.13 13.31 0.82
C LYS A 130 4.23 14.07 0.10
N ARG A 131 4.92 13.42 -0.84
CA ARG A 131 5.94 14.07 -1.65
C ARG A 131 5.38 15.23 -2.48
N ILE A 132 4.23 15.03 -3.13
CA ILE A 132 3.55 16.08 -3.90
C ILE A 132 3.18 17.26 -2.99
N GLN A 133 2.62 16.99 -1.82
CA GLN A 133 2.30 18.03 -0.84
C GLN A 133 3.52 18.84 -0.45
N ASP A 134 4.65 18.18 -0.15
CA ASP A 134 5.88 18.84 0.25
C ASP A 134 6.47 19.69 -0.90
N MET A 135 6.44 19.18 -2.12
CA MET A 135 6.89 19.90 -3.32
C MET A 135 6.01 21.15 -3.57
N LEU A 136 4.69 21.01 -3.46
CA LEU A 136 3.77 22.14 -3.60
C LEU A 136 3.98 23.20 -2.51
N ALA A 137 4.27 22.79 -1.28
CA ALA A 137 4.57 23.71 -0.17
C ALA A 137 5.85 24.51 -0.40
N LYS A 138 6.84 23.91 -1.08
CA LYS A 138 8.12 24.54 -1.43
C LYS A 138 8.08 25.31 -2.76
N GLY A 139 6.97 25.22 -3.53
CA GLY A 139 6.90 25.79 -4.87
C GLY A 139 7.75 25.07 -5.91
N GLU A 140 8.10 23.82 -5.65
CA GLU A 140 8.88 22.97 -6.56
C GLU A 140 8.03 22.47 -7.73
N LYS A 141 8.68 22.24 -8.88
CA LYS A 141 8.01 21.62 -10.03
C LYS A 141 7.64 20.17 -9.74
N LEU A 142 6.39 19.82 -9.98
CA LEU A 142 5.91 18.46 -9.80
C LEU A 142 6.57 17.47 -10.79
N PRO A 143 6.72 16.19 -10.42
CA PRO A 143 7.43 15.20 -11.21
C PRO A 143 6.70 14.81 -12.50
N VAL A 144 5.38 15.01 -12.53
CA VAL A 144 4.52 14.74 -13.69
C VAL A 144 3.48 15.83 -13.83
N ASP A 145 2.92 15.98 -15.02
CA ASP A 145 1.75 16.83 -15.26
C ASP A 145 0.48 16.07 -14.86
N PHE A 146 -0.25 16.61 -13.90
CA PHE A 146 -1.50 16.05 -13.38
C PHE A 146 -2.75 16.62 -14.08
N THR A 147 -2.58 17.59 -14.93
CA THR A 147 -3.70 18.31 -15.57
C THR A 147 -4.59 17.34 -16.36
N ASN A 148 -5.89 17.33 -16.04
CA ASN A 148 -6.90 16.44 -16.61
C ASN A 148 -6.54 14.94 -16.51
N ARG A 149 -5.81 14.56 -15.47
CA ARG A 149 -5.46 13.16 -15.20
C ARG A 149 -6.30 12.61 -14.05
N VAL A 150 -6.44 11.30 -14.05
CA VAL A 150 -7.04 10.52 -12.96
C VAL A 150 -5.92 9.80 -12.21
N ILE A 151 -6.03 9.76 -10.91
CA ILE A 151 -5.11 8.98 -10.05
C ILE A 151 -5.87 7.87 -9.34
N TYR A 152 -5.32 6.67 -9.41
CA TYR A 152 -5.81 5.51 -8.67
C TYR A 152 -4.96 5.31 -7.42
N TYR A 153 -5.60 5.27 -6.26
CA TYR A 153 -4.94 5.19 -4.95
C TYR A 153 -4.41 3.78 -4.65
N VAL A 154 -3.53 3.31 -5.52
CA VAL A 154 -2.99 1.95 -5.48
C VAL A 154 -1.48 1.98 -5.71
N GLY A 155 -0.81 0.94 -5.22
CA GLY A 155 0.55 0.57 -5.62
C GLY A 155 0.48 -0.77 -6.32
N PRO A 156 0.52 -0.81 -7.66
CA PRO A 156 0.51 -2.05 -8.40
C PRO A 156 1.78 -2.87 -8.11
N VAL A 157 1.65 -4.17 -8.15
CA VAL A 157 2.77 -5.12 -8.09
C VAL A 157 3.27 -5.37 -9.52
N ASP A 158 4.50 -5.80 -9.65
CA ASP A 158 5.05 -6.19 -10.94
C ASP A 158 4.26 -7.38 -11.53
N PRO A 159 4.06 -7.41 -12.86
CA PRO A 159 3.38 -8.52 -13.52
C PRO A 159 4.19 -9.81 -13.41
N VAL A 160 3.49 -10.93 -13.30
CA VAL A 160 4.12 -12.26 -13.16
C VAL A 160 4.18 -13.00 -14.48
N ARG A 161 3.32 -12.65 -15.43
CA ARG A 161 3.21 -13.25 -16.78
C ARG A 161 3.25 -12.12 -17.81
N ASP A 162 2.58 -12.33 -18.92
CA ASP A 162 2.41 -11.34 -20.00
C ASP A 162 1.35 -10.28 -19.67
N GLU A 163 1.00 -10.10 -18.40
CA GLU A 163 0.08 -9.07 -17.98
C GLU A 163 0.70 -7.67 -18.16
N VAL A 164 -0.12 -6.71 -18.50
CA VAL A 164 0.30 -5.30 -18.63
C VAL A 164 0.72 -4.73 -17.27
N MET A 165 0.12 -5.22 -16.20
CA MET A 165 0.33 -4.80 -14.82
C MET A 165 -0.03 -5.95 -13.89
N GLY A 166 0.71 -6.11 -12.80
CA GLY A 166 0.40 -7.07 -11.76
C GLY A 166 -0.79 -6.66 -10.89
N PRO A 167 -1.12 -7.44 -9.87
CA PRO A 167 -2.23 -7.17 -8.96
C PRO A 167 -2.23 -5.73 -8.44
N ALA A 168 -3.39 -5.09 -8.50
CA ALA A 168 -3.59 -3.72 -8.10
C ALA A 168 -4.91 -3.58 -7.33
N GLY A 169 -4.85 -3.59 -6.00
CA GLY A 169 -6.00 -3.46 -5.12
C GLY A 169 -5.83 -2.31 -4.13
N PRO A 170 -6.75 -1.33 -4.06
CA PRO A 170 -6.67 -0.23 -3.10
C PRO A 170 -7.12 -0.68 -1.72
N THR A 171 -6.22 -1.14 -0.89
CA THR A 171 -6.54 -1.65 0.46
C THR A 171 -6.75 -0.54 1.49
N THR A 172 -6.25 0.67 1.23
CA THR A 172 -6.27 1.78 2.20
C THR A 172 -6.47 3.14 1.51
N ALA A 173 -7.40 3.20 0.58
CA ALA A 173 -7.68 4.42 -0.20
C ALA A 173 -8.09 5.61 0.68
N THR A 174 -8.84 5.38 1.75
CA THR A 174 -9.31 6.42 2.69
C THR A 174 -8.19 7.24 3.34
N ARG A 175 -6.99 6.72 3.43
CA ARG A 175 -5.83 7.50 3.90
C ARG A 175 -5.47 8.67 2.99
N MET A 176 -5.92 8.61 1.73
CA MET A 176 -5.67 9.68 0.75
C MET A 176 -6.64 10.83 0.85
N ASP A 177 -7.75 10.67 1.58
CA ASP A 177 -8.81 11.68 1.70
C ASP A 177 -8.26 13.04 2.14
N LYS A 178 -7.35 13.06 3.08
CA LYS A 178 -6.69 14.28 3.56
C LYS A 178 -5.87 15.03 2.49
N PHE A 179 -5.49 14.38 1.42
CA PHE A 179 -4.76 14.99 0.30
C PHE A 179 -5.67 15.37 -0.86
N THR A 180 -6.87 14.80 -0.93
CA THR A 180 -7.75 14.87 -2.10
C THR A 180 -8.10 16.32 -2.47
N GLU A 181 -8.53 17.13 -1.52
CA GLU A 181 -8.86 18.54 -1.75
C GLU A 181 -7.66 19.30 -2.34
N MET A 182 -6.49 19.16 -1.71
CA MET A 182 -5.26 19.80 -2.17
C MET A 182 -4.87 19.33 -3.58
N MET A 183 -4.97 18.03 -3.86
CA MET A 183 -4.66 17.46 -5.17
C MET A 183 -5.58 18.04 -6.25
N LEU A 184 -6.89 18.03 -6.03
CA LEU A 184 -7.86 18.58 -6.98
C LEU A 184 -7.71 20.09 -7.18
N ALA A 185 -7.46 20.84 -6.11
CA ALA A 185 -7.37 22.30 -6.18
C ALA A 185 -6.05 22.82 -6.78
N ARG A 186 -4.94 22.10 -6.60
CA ARG A 186 -3.60 22.63 -6.90
C ARG A 186 -2.85 21.92 -8.02
N THR A 187 -3.30 20.74 -8.46
CA THR A 187 -2.56 19.98 -9.47
C THR A 187 -3.31 19.87 -10.81
N GLY A 188 -4.58 20.24 -10.85
CA GLY A 188 -5.40 20.09 -12.06
C GLY A 188 -5.93 18.67 -12.28
N LEU A 189 -5.84 17.78 -11.31
CA LEU A 189 -6.52 16.48 -11.34
C LEU A 189 -8.03 16.62 -11.51
N ILE A 190 -8.66 15.60 -12.11
CA ILE A 190 -10.12 15.49 -12.28
C ILE A 190 -10.64 14.16 -11.75
#